data_1e0215dbc92dd0802808f765ed41bb09
#
_entry.id   1e0215dbc92dd0802808f765ed41bb09
#
_cell.length_a   1.000
_cell.length_b   1.000
_cell.length_c   1.000
_cell.angle_alpha   90.00
_cell.angle_beta   90.00
_cell.angle_gamma   90.00
#
_symmetry.space_group_name_H-M   'P 1'
#
loop_
_entity.id
_entity.type
_entity.pdbx_description
1 polymer ?
#
loop_
_entity_poly.entity_id
_entity_poly.type
_entity_poly.pdbx_seq_one_letter_code
_entity_poly.pdbx_strand_id
1 'polypeptide(L)'
;METIKKQLLELYSFRKDVQGLVLMHNMERFPFHTNEYVFYLLVVSTSESVVRKVEHLEINGERVFVRTVHLRELESSSATQNRYNLMDWLMSGEIIADSEQYLDKMKQQIIKFPNKLRDQRKLCEFSGYLETLFQAKRNLSVGNVLDAYSQILISIHHWANIVLIEEGIHPELTVWKQIRKVHPGVYKLYEELIASPETIEQRVELVMLACEFSVMSKMKICCKYLLDIMKEKEEPWSISELQQHPQLHYIVDDITLVVQKLVQGHHLKEVGVLAKEAQDNVIELEYVLSN
;
A
#
# COMPACT_ATOMS: atom_id res chain seq x y z
N MET A 1 -28.66 -11.82 -14.67
CA MET A 1 -27.49 -10.94 -14.76
C MET A 1 -27.80 -9.66 -15.52
N GLU A 2 -28.23 -9.67 -16.77
CA GLU A 2 -28.54 -8.46 -17.57
C GLU A 2 -29.60 -7.54 -16.93
N THR A 3 -30.66 -8.11 -16.33
CA THR A 3 -31.71 -7.34 -15.64
C THR A 3 -31.18 -6.58 -14.45
N ILE A 4 -30.29 -7.22 -13.65
CA ILE A 4 -29.65 -6.59 -12.49
C ILE A 4 -28.69 -5.46 -12.92
N LYS A 5 -27.88 -5.68 -13.97
CA LYS A 5 -27.04 -4.65 -14.56
C LYS A 5 -27.85 -3.42 -14.96
N LYS A 6 -28.97 -3.64 -15.66
CA LYS A 6 -29.84 -2.54 -16.12
C LYS A 6 -30.39 -1.73 -14.94
N GLN A 7 -30.89 -2.41 -13.91
CA GLN A 7 -31.44 -1.74 -12.72
C GLN A 7 -30.35 -1.00 -11.93
N LEU A 8 -29.13 -1.55 -11.80
CA LEU A 8 -28.01 -0.87 -11.17
C LEU A 8 -27.58 0.35 -11.99
N LEU A 9 -27.52 0.23 -13.32
CA LEU A 9 -27.26 1.38 -14.19
C LEU A 9 -28.31 2.47 -14.02
N GLU A 10 -29.59 2.13 -14.02
CA GLU A 10 -30.69 3.09 -13.79
C GLU A 10 -30.58 3.77 -12.42
N LEU A 11 -30.22 3.02 -11.36
CA LEU A 11 -30.12 3.55 -10.01
C LEU A 11 -28.97 4.57 -9.84
N TYR A 12 -27.83 4.35 -10.51
CA TYR A 12 -26.63 5.17 -10.32
C TYR A 12 -26.34 6.14 -11.48
N SER A 13 -26.92 5.96 -12.70
CA SER A 13 -26.66 6.83 -13.86
C SER A 13 -27.18 8.26 -13.70
N PHE A 14 -28.16 8.49 -12.83
CA PHE A 14 -28.65 9.84 -12.54
C PHE A 14 -27.73 10.64 -11.61
N ARG A 15 -26.75 10.03 -10.99
CA ARG A 15 -25.83 10.67 -10.06
C ARG A 15 -24.65 11.26 -10.83
N LYS A 16 -24.59 12.60 -10.89
CA LYS A 16 -23.52 13.35 -11.60
C LYS A 16 -22.12 13.14 -10.99
N ASP A 17 -22.07 12.68 -9.73
CA ASP A 17 -20.84 12.42 -9.01
C ASP A 17 -20.27 11.01 -9.27
N VAL A 18 -20.98 10.15 -9.97
CA VAL A 18 -20.51 8.79 -10.27
C VAL A 18 -19.59 8.80 -11.48
N GLN A 19 -18.32 8.45 -11.25
CA GLN A 19 -17.29 8.34 -12.29
C GLN A 19 -17.35 6.99 -13.00
N GLY A 20 -17.68 5.92 -12.26
CA GLY A 20 -17.79 4.61 -12.87
C GLY A 20 -18.36 3.55 -11.92
N LEU A 21 -18.75 2.42 -12.51
CA LEU A 21 -19.35 1.28 -11.84
C LEU A 21 -18.64 -0.01 -12.27
N VAL A 22 -18.25 -0.82 -11.28
CA VAL A 22 -17.66 -2.15 -11.51
C VAL A 22 -18.51 -3.20 -10.82
N LEU A 23 -19.06 -4.12 -11.60
CA LEU A 23 -19.92 -5.20 -11.14
C LEU A 23 -19.15 -6.52 -11.11
N MET A 24 -19.30 -7.26 -10.02
CA MET A 24 -18.75 -8.61 -9.87
C MET A 24 -19.86 -9.58 -9.50
N HIS A 25 -19.74 -10.79 -10.01
CA HIS A 25 -20.67 -11.89 -9.75
C HIS A 25 -19.91 -13.03 -9.06
N ASN A 26 -20.49 -13.57 -8.00
CA ASN A 26 -20.04 -14.75 -7.27
C ASN A 26 -18.54 -14.77 -6.96
N MET A 27 -18.16 -14.12 -5.87
CA MET A 27 -16.74 -13.97 -5.50
C MET A 27 -16.30 -15.04 -4.49
N GLU A 28 -16.10 -16.26 -4.95
CA GLU A 28 -15.43 -17.32 -4.15
C GLU A 28 -14.03 -16.93 -3.64
N ARG A 29 -13.48 -15.82 -4.18
CA ARG A 29 -12.11 -15.36 -3.87
C ARG A 29 -12.00 -14.35 -2.73
N PHE A 30 -13.14 -13.85 -2.19
CA PHE A 30 -13.10 -12.87 -1.10
C PHE A 30 -13.44 -13.52 0.24
N PRO A 31 -12.45 -13.77 1.10
CA PRO A 31 -12.62 -14.54 2.35
C PRO A 31 -13.47 -13.84 3.42
N PHE A 32 -13.94 -12.61 3.18
CA PHE A 32 -14.69 -11.82 4.16
C PHE A 32 -16.16 -11.63 3.83
N HIS A 33 -16.65 -12.22 2.75
CA HIS A 33 -18.06 -12.12 2.37
C HIS A 33 -18.76 -13.43 2.69
N THR A 34 -19.82 -13.34 3.49
CA THR A 34 -20.76 -14.43 3.70
C THR A 34 -21.33 -14.82 2.33
N ASN A 35 -21.60 -16.11 2.10
CA ASN A 35 -22.21 -16.64 0.85
C ASN A 35 -23.62 -16.08 0.56
N GLU A 36 -23.98 -14.95 1.20
CA GLU A 36 -25.30 -14.34 1.12
C GLU A 36 -25.46 -13.38 -0.06
N TYR A 37 -24.33 -12.84 -0.60
CA TYR A 37 -24.37 -11.88 -1.70
C TYR A 37 -23.96 -12.55 -3.00
N VAL A 38 -24.81 -12.41 -4.02
CA VAL A 38 -24.56 -12.92 -5.38
C VAL A 38 -23.79 -11.90 -6.20
N PHE A 39 -24.04 -10.61 -5.95
CA PHE A 39 -23.44 -9.50 -6.69
C PHE A 39 -22.73 -8.52 -5.74
N TYR A 40 -21.64 -7.96 -6.26
CA TYR A 40 -20.86 -6.91 -5.59
C TYR A 40 -20.68 -5.75 -6.57
N LEU A 41 -21.09 -4.55 -6.16
CA LEU A 41 -20.97 -3.33 -6.95
C LEU A 41 -19.99 -2.37 -6.30
N LEU A 42 -18.95 -1.98 -7.02
CA LEU A 42 -18.08 -0.86 -6.67
C LEU A 42 -18.59 0.39 -7.41
N VAL A 43 -18.93 1.41 -6.65
CA VAL A 43 -19.31 2.74 -7.15
C VAL A 43 -18.16 3.68 -6.91
N VAL A 44 -17.58 4.24 -7.96
CA VAL A 44 -16.50 5.23 -7.87
C VAL A 44 -17.09 6.61 -8.04
N SER A 45 -16.89 7.49 -7.06
CA SER A 45 -17.48 8.82 -7.00
C SER A 45 -16.42 9.92 -6.89
N THR A 46 -16.72 11.08 -7.47
CA THR A 46 -15.93 12.31 -7.35
C THR A 46 -16.35 13.20 -6.17
N SER A 47 -17.43 12.84 -5.47
CA SER A 47 -17.96 13.63 -4.36
C SER A 47 -17.11 13.47 -3.11
N GLU A 48 -16.62 14.57 -2.55
CA GLU A 48 -15.86 14.58 -1.30
C GLU A 48 -16.70 14.19 -0.06
N SER A 49 -18.03 14.23 -0.17
CA SER A 49 -18.94 13.82 0.91
C SER A 49 -19.06 12.29 1.06
N VAL A 50 -18.45 11.52 0.18
CA VAL A 50 -18.48 10.06 0.26
C VAL A 50 -17.45 9.58 1.26
N VAL A 51 -17.87 9.47 2.51
CA VAL A 51 -17.14 8.69 3.52
C VAL A 51 -17.60 7.25 3.39
N ARG A 52 -16.78 6.36 2.84
CA ARG A 52 -16.92 4.89 2.75
C ARG A 52 -18.36 4.40 2.95
N LYS A 53 -19.21 4.60 1.95
CA LYS A 53 -20.60 4.18 2.02
C LYS A 53 -20.72 2.71 1.62
N VAL A 54 -21.30 1.90 2.49
CA VAL A 54 -21.68 0.52 2.23
C VAL A 54 -23.19 0.43 2.23
N GLU A 55 -23.78 -0.19 1.20
CA GLU A 55 -25.21 -0.40 1.08
C GLU A 55 -25.47 -1.88 0.77
N HIS A 56 -26.55 -2.41 1.33
CA HIS A 56 -27.02 -3.76 1.04
C HIS A 56 -28.37 -3.62 0.32
N LEU A 57 -28.43 -4.08 -0.90
CA LEU A 57 -29.63 -4.00 -1.74
C LEU A 57 -30.16 -5.39 -1.99
N GLU A 58 -31.46 -5.48 -2.24
CA GLU A 58 -32.11 -6.65 -2.80
C GLU A 58 -32.78 -6.24 -4.11
N ILE A 59 -32.39 -6.90 -5.19
CA ILE A 59 -32.86 -6.63 -6.55
C ILE A 59 -33.37 -7.94 -7.16
N ASN A 60 -34.67 -8.04 -7.42
CA ASN A 60 -35.32 -9.25 -7.94
C ASN A 60 -35.03 -10.53 -7.12
N GLY A 61 -34.97 -10.40 -5.77
CA GLY A 61 -34.69 -11.52 -4.87
C GLY A 61 -33.19 -11.85 -4.75
N GLU A 62 -32.30 -11.15 -5.46
CA GLU A 62 -30.87 -11.32 -5.35
C GLU A 62 -30.24 -10.23 -4.48
N ARG A 63 -29.33 -10.62 -3.59
CA ARG A 63 -28.62 -9.67 -2.72
C ARG A 63 -27.42 -9.07 -3.43
N VAL A 64 -27.32 -7.74 -3.37
CA VAL A 64 -26.23 -6.94 -3.96
C VAL A 64 -25.54 -6.18 -2.85
N PHE A 65 -24.24 -6.42 -2.68
CA PHE A 65 -23.38 -5.62 -1.81
C PHE A 65 -22.85 -4.43 -2.63
N VAL A 66 -23.09 -3.21 -2.17
CA VAL A 66 -22.61 -1.99 -2.83
C VAL A 66 -21.59 -1.30 -1.94
N ARG A 67 -20.45 -0.97 -2.52
CA ARG A 67 -19.44 -0.15 -1.88
C ARG A 67 -19.16 1.10 -2.71
N THR A 68 -19.42 2.27 -2.14
CA THR A 68 -19.06 3.54 -2.76
C THR A 68 -17.73 4.05 -2.20
N VAL A 69 -16.82 4.40 -3.08
CA VAL A 69 -15.50 4.94 -2.73
C VAL A 69 -15.24 6.24 -3.49
N HIS A 70 -14.44 7.10 -2.89
CA HIS A 70 -13.96 8.30 -3.59
C HIS A 70 -12.88 7.93 -4.60
N LEU A 71 -12.82 8.66 -5.70
CA LEU A 71 -11.82 8.49 -6.76
C LEU A 71 -10.39 8.40 -6.22
N ARG A 72 -10.02 9.33 -5.32
CA ARG A 72 -8.68 9.36 -4.69
C ARG A 72 -8.39 8.12 -3.85
N GLU A 73 -9.40 7.50 -3.22
CA GLU A 73 -9.23 6.24 -2.48
C GLU A 73 -8.91 5.10 -3.44
N LEU A 74 -9.54 5.07 -4.61
CA LEU A 74 -9.23 4.08 -5.65
C LEU A 74 -7.82 4.29 -6.22
N GLU A 75 -7.41 5.55 -6.48
CA GLU A 75 -6.07 5.88 -6.95
C GLU A 75 -5.00 5.48 -5.93
N SER A 76 -5.19 5.81 -4.66
CA SER A 76 -4.25 5.46 -3.60
C SER A 76 -4.13 3.95 -3.40
N SER A 77 -5.24 3.22 -3.52
CA SER A 77 -5.23 1.76 -3.39
C SER A 77 -4.46 1.06 -4.52
N SER A 78 -4.18 1.75 -5.63
CA SER A 78 -3.27 1.25 -6.66
C SER A 78 -1.82 1.17 -6.17
N ALA A 79 -1.43 2.04 -5.25
CA ALA A 79 -0.09 2.11 -4.66
C ALA A 79 0.02 1.35 -3.33
N THR A 80 -1.09 1.15 -2.60
CA THR A 80 -1.12 0.52 -1.28
C THR A 80 -1.81 -0.85 -1.33
N GLN A 81 -1.35 -1.80 -0.54
CA GLN A 81 -2.07 -3.08 -0.31
C GLN A 81 -3.10 -2.89 0.81
N ASN A 82 -4.16 -2.15 0.56
CA ASN A 82 -5.20 -2.01 1.58
C ASN A 82 -6.00 -3.30 1.72
N ARG A 83 -6.41 -3.68 2.97
CA ARG A 83 -7.15 -4.92 3.30
C ARG A 83 -8.43 -5.17 2.50
N TYR A 84 -8.97 -4.14 1.87
CA TYR A 84 -10.08 -4.24 0.91
C TYR A 84 -9.53 -3.90 -0.46
N ASN A 85 -8.94 -4.88 -1.11
CA ASN A 85 -8.22 -4.66 -2.36
C ASN A 85 -9.17 -4.15 -3.46
N LEU A 86 -9.43 -2.83 -3.47
CA LEU A 86 -10.24 -2.17 -4.50
C LEU A 86 -9.71 -2.45 -5.91
N MET A 87 -8.41 -2.74 -5.98
CA MET A 87 -7.78 -3.13 -7.23
C MET A 87 -8.23 -4.51 -7.69
N ASP A 88 -8.43 -5.48 -6.78
CA ASP A 88 -8.97 -6.79 -7.16
C ASP A 88 -10.40 -6.64 -7.69
N TRP A 89 -11.18 -5.71 -7.14
CA TRP A 89 -12.50 -5.39 -7.65
C TRP A 89 -12.44 -4.84 -9.08
N LEU A 90 -11.57 -3.86 -9.31
CA LEU A 90 -11.37 -3.29 -10.65
C LEU A 90 -10.84 -4.33 -11.64
N MET A 91 -9.90 -5.17 -11.21
CA MET A 91 -9.25 -6.15 -12.09
C MET A 91 -10.16 -7.33 -12.44
N SER A 92 -10.94 -7.82 -11.47
CA SER A 92 -11.81 -9.01 -11.63
C SER A 92 -13.22 -8.68 -12.08
N GLY A 93 -13.68 -7.44 -11.82
CA GLY A 93 -15.03 -7.00 -12.14
C GLY A 93 -15.20 -6.58 -13.59
N GLU A 94 -16.48 -6.57 -14.01
CA GLU A 94 -16.91 -6.00 -15.27
C GLU A 94 -17.22 -4.51 -15.08
N ILE A 95 -16.58 -3.64 -15.86
CA ILE A 95 -16.89 -2.22 -15.87
C ILE A 95 -18.21 -2.05 -16.63
N ILE A 96 -19.30 -1.70 -15.91
CA ILE A 96 -20.64 -1.53 -16.49
C ILE A 96 -20.98 -0.08 -16.79
N ALA A 97 -20.29 0.89 -16.17
CA ALA A 97 -20.32 2.30 -16.53
C ALA A 97 -18.94 2.91 -16.30
N ASP A 98 -18.50 3.80 -17.18
CA ASP A 98 -17.19 4.41 -17.12
C ASP A 98 -17.21 5.79 -17.79
N SER A 99 -17.16 6.85 -17.01
CA SER A 99 -17.08 8.21 -17.51
C SER A 99 -15.68 8.48 -18.02
N GLU A 100 -15.55 8.97 -19.25
CA GLU A 100 -14.29 9.33 -19.91
C GLU A 100 -13.27 8.15 -20.01
N GLN A 101 -13.73 6.91 -19.90
CA GLN A 101 -12.88 5.70 -19.90
C GLN A 101 -11.84 5.72 -18.77
N TYR A 102 -12.19 6.31 -17.63
CA TYR A 102 -11.29 6.49 -16.51
C TYR A 102 -10.86 5.16 -15.87
N LEU A 103 -11.85 4.30 -15.56
CA LEU A 103 -11.61 3.00 -14.96
C LEU A 103 -10.85 2.05 -15.91
N ASP A 104 -11.18 2.07 -17.19
CA ASP A 104 -10.47 1.26 -18.18
C ASP A 104 -9.00 1.71 -18.31
N LYS A 105 -8.74 3.02 -18.41
CA LYS A 105 -7.38 3.56 -18.43
C LYS A 105 -6.59 3.16 -17.19
N MET A 106 -7.21 3.25 -16.00
CA MET A 106 -6.60 2.83 -14.73
C MET A 106 -6.28 1.32 -14.74
N LYS A 107 -7.22 0.48 -15.17
CA LYS A 107 -7.03 -0.97 -15.31
C LYS A 107 -5.86 -1.30 -16.23
N GLN A 108 -5.75 -0.64 -17.37
CA GLN A 108 -4.64 -0.80 -18.32
C GLN A 108 -3.31 -0.36 -17.72
N GLN A 109 -3.27 0.73 -16.95
CA GLN A 109 -2.06 1.17 -16.25
C GLN A 109 -1.60 0.15 -15.21
N ILE A 110 -2.54 -0.43 -14.45
CA ILE A 110 -2.22 -1.46 -13.47
C ILE A 110 -1.64 -2.70 -14.18
N ILE A 111 -2.27 -3.16 -15.27
CA ILE A 111 -1.78 -4.32 -16.05
C ILE A 111 -0.37 -4.09 -16.59
N LYS A 112 -0.07 -2.88 -17.10
CA LYS A 112 1.24 -2.54 -17.64
C LYS A 112 2.32 -2.43 -16.57
N PHE A 113 1.96 -2.21 -15.32
CA PHE A 113 2.83 -2.04 -14.16
C PHE A 113 4.04 -1.14 -14.43
N PRO A 114 3.82 0.13 -14.80
CA PRO A 114 4.89 1.02 -15.20
C PRO A 114 5.84 1.36 -14.05
N ASN A 115 7.06 1.80 -14.37
CA ASN A 115 8.08 2.10 -13.37
C ASN A 115 7.61 3.07 -12.27
N LYS A 116 6.84 4.11 -12.63
CA LYS A 116 6.31 5.06 -11.63
C LYS A 116 5.44 4.35 -10.59
N LEU A 117 4.51 3.49 -11.01
CA LEU A 117 3.66 2.73 -10.10
C LEU A 117 4.47 1.74 -9.25
N ARG A 118 5.50 1.10 -9.85
CA ARG A 118 6.43 0.23 -9.10
C ARG A 118 7.21 1.00 -8.06
N ASP A 119 7.71 2.20 -8.38
CA ASP A 119 8.47 3.04 -7.45
C ASP A 119 7.58 3.53 -6.30
N GLN A 120 6.32 3.88 -6.55
CA GLN A 120 5.32 4.21 -5.53
C GLN A 120 5.07 3.02 -4.59
N ARG A 121 4.80 1.84 -5.14
CA ARG A 121 4.55 0.62 -4.36
C ARG A 121 5.76 0.20 -3.54
N LYS A 122 6.98 0.28 -4.09
CA LYS A 122 8.20 0.00 -3.32
C LYS A 122 8.35 0.93 -2.12
N LEU A 123 8.05 2.22 -2.27
CA LEU A 123 8.09 3.17 -1.16
C LEU A 123 7.08 2.80 -0.07
N CYS A 124 5.85 2.46 -0.45
CA CYS A 124 4.81 2.03 0.49
C CYS A 124 5.23 0.76 1.26
N GLU A 125 5.66 -0.28 0.54
CA GLU A 125 6.11 -1.53 1.15
C GLU A 125 7.33 -1.32 2.05
N PHE A 126 8.24 -0.43 1.66
CA PHE A 126 9.43 -0.11 2.44
C PHE A 126 9.09 0.64 3.73
N SER A 127 8.12 1.55 3.70
CA SER A 127 7.61 2.22 4.89
C SER A 127 7.02 1.22 5.90
N GLY A 128 6.10 0.35 5.45
CA GLY A 128 5.53 -0.71 6.30
C GLY A 128 6.57 -1.71 6.81
N TYR A 129 7.57 -2.03 5.99
CA TYR A 129 8.71 -2.84 6.40
C TYR A 129 9.50 -2.19 7.55
N LEU A 130 9.85 -0.91 7.43
CA LEU A 130 10.61 -0.20 8.47
C LEU A 130 9.82 -0.13 9.78
N GLU A 131 8.53 0.17 9.72
CA GLU A 131 7.67 0.24 10.89
C GLU A 131 7.62 -1.10 11.63
N THR A 132 7.29 -2.17 10.91
CA THR A 132 7.15 -3.51 11.51
C THR A 132 8.50 -4.06 12.01
N LEU A 133 9.61 -3.77 11.31
CA LEU A 133 10.94 -4.12 11.78
C LEU A 133 11.31 -3.38 13.07
N PHE A 134 11.01 -2.08 13.16
CA PHE A 134 11.25 -1.28 14.35
C PHE A 134 10.43 -1.82 15.54
N GLN A 135 9.15 -2.16 15.31
CA GLN A 135 8.30 -2.76 16.34
C GLN A 135 8.81 -4.14 16.78
N ALA A 136 9.27 -4.96 15.84
CA ALA A 136 9.87 -6.27 16.16
C ALA A 136 11.10 -6.12 17.09
N LYS A 137 11.99 -5.18 16.76
CA LYS A 137 13.18 -4.87 17.60
C LYS A 137 12.80 -4.42 19.00
N ARG A 138 11.84 -3.48 19.08
CA ARG A 138 11.37 -2.96 20.37
C ARG A 138 10.77 -4.09 21.22
N ASN A 139 9.92 -4.93 20.64
CA ASN A 139 9.29 -6.04 21.35
C ASN A 139 10.35 -7.05 21.82
N LEU A 140 11.30 -7.39 20.97
CA LEU A 140 12.39 -8.32 21.34
C LEU A 140 13.26 -7.77 22.49
N SER A 141 13.58 -6.46 22.47
CA SER A 141 14.42 -5.82 23.50
C SER A 141 13.78 -5.80 24.89
N VAL A 142 12.45 -5.93 24.99
CA VAL A 142 11.70 -5.99 26.25
C VAL A 142 11.20 -7.42 26.58
N GLY A 143 11.65 -8.43 25.83
CA GLY A 143 11.30 -9.84 26.05
C GLY A 143 9.94 -10.27 25.52
N ASN A 144 9.22 -9.44 24.75
CA ASN A 144 7.95 -9.77 24.12
C ASN A 144 8.18 -10.57 22.81
N VAL A 145 8.70 -11.80 22.96
CA VAL A 145 9.18 -12.60 21.83
C VAL A 145 8.07 -12.95 20.82
N LEU A 146 6.84 -13.24 21.29
CA LEU A 146 5.72 -13.58 20.39
C LEU A 146 5.24 -12.39 19.59
N ASP A 147 5.23 -11.19 20.20
CA ASP A 147 4.90 -9.96 19.50
C ASP A 147 5.99 -9.60 18.48
N ALA A 148 7.27 -9.78 18.85
CA ALA A 148 8.39 -9.63 17.91
C ALA A 148 8.27 -10.60 16.74
N TYR A 149 7.92 -11.86 16.97
CA TYR A 149 7.68 -12.87 15.93
C TYR A 149 6.55 -12.44 14.98
N SER A 150 5.44 -11.92 15.52
CA SER A 150 4.33 -11.45 14.71
C SER A 150 4.74 -10.27 13.82
N GLN A 151 5.49 -9.33 14.35
CA GLN A 151 5.96 -8.17 13.59
C GLN A 151 6.99 -8.54 12.51
N ILE A 152 7.92 -9.46 12.79
CA ILE A 152 8.90 -9.88 11.78
C ILE A 152 8.26 -10.69 10.64
N LEU A 153 7.18 -11.43 10.91
CA LEU A 153 6.37 -12.08 9.86
C LEU A 153 5.79 -11.06 8.88
N ILE A 154 5.28 -9.94 9.40
CA ILE A 154 4.75 -8.85 8.57
C ILE A 154 5.90 -8.17 7.81
N SER A 155 7.00 -7.92 8.47
CA SER A 155 8.19 -7.30 7.87
C SER A 155 8.74 -8.11 6.70
N ILE A 156 8.92 -9.42 6.85
CA ILE A 156 9.39 -10.28 5.76
C ILE A 156 8.37 -10.39 4.61
N HIS A 157 7.08 -10.22 4.90
CA HIS A 157 6.05 -10.14 3.86
C HIS A 157 6.19 -8.86 3.03
N HIS A 158 6.42 -7.69 3.65
CA HIS A 158 6.73 -6.46 2.93
C HIS A 158 7.98 -6.61 2.06
N TRP A 159 9.02 -7.25 2.58
CA TRP A 159 10.20 -7.53 1.78
C TRP A 159 9.90 -8.43 0.58
N ALA A 160 9.12 -9.48 0.75
CA ALA A 160 8.70 -10.34 -0.34
C ALA A 160 7.98 -9.54 -1.45
N ASN A 161 7.09 -8.60 -1.05
CA ASN A 161 6.42 -7.70 -1.98
C ASN A 161 7.41 -6.79 -2.74
N ILE A 162 8.37 -6.19 -2.03
CA ILE A 162 9.42 -5.36 -2.67
C ILE A 162 10.15 -6.16 -3.75
N VAL A 163 10.54 -7.39 -3.46
CA VAL A 163 11.25 -8.25 -4.42
C VAL A 163 10.40 -8.55 -5.65
N LEU A 164 9.11 -8.89 -5.47
CA LEU A 164 8.21 -9.11 -6.61
C LEU A 164 8.03 -7.86 -7.46
N ILE A 165 7.86 -6.69 -6.83
CA ILE A 165 7.69 -5.42 -7.51
C ILE A 165 8.97 -5.05 -8.31
N GLU A 166 10.15 -5.32 -7.79
CA GLU A 166 11.42 -5.12 -8.51
C GLU A 166 11.49 -5.96 -9.78
N GLU A 167 11.03 -7.20 -9.72
CA GLU A 167 10.94 -8.11 -10.87
C GLU A 167 9.77 -7.77 -11.83
N GLY A 168 9.01 -6.72 -11.54
CA GLY A 168 7.86 -6.31 -12.35
C GLY A 168 6.65 -7.21 -12.19
N ILE A 169 6.57 -7.96 -11.11
CA ILE A 169 5.49 -8.89 -10.78
C ILE A 169 4.56 -8.23 -9.77
N HIS A 170 3.25 -8.27 -10.03
CA HIS A 170 2.26 -7.86 -9.05
C HIS A 170 2.21 -8.87 -7.88
N PRO A 171 2.40 -8.42 -6.62
CA PRO A 171 2.15 -9.27 -5.47
C PRO A 171 0.67 -9.72 -5.43
N GLU A 172 0.45 -11.02 -5.28
CA GLU A 172 -0.87 -11.65 -5.11
C GLU A 172 -1.11 -11.99 -3.63
N LEU A 173 -2.35 -12.39 -3.29
CA LEU A 173 -2.64 -12.90 -1.94
C LEU A 173 -1.77 -14.11 -1.57
N THR A 174 -1.29 -14.87 -2.55
CA THR A 174 -0.40 -16.01 -2.37
C THR A 174 1.07 -15.67 -2.61
N VAL A 175 1.54 -14.57 -1.99
CA VAL A 175 2.90 -14.02 -2.16
C VAL A 175 3.99 -15.08 -2.04
N TRP A 176 3.91 -15.97 -1.05
CA TRP A 176 4.94 -17.00 -0.81
C TRP A 176 5.04 -18.01 -1.94
N LYS A 177 3.94 -18.29 -2.65
CA LYS A 177 3.96 -19.14 -3.85
C LYS A 177 4.71 -18.46 -5.01
N GLN A 178 4.59 -17.14 -5.13
CA GLN A 178 5.33 -16.34 -6.12
C GLN A 178 6.81 -16.27 -5.74
N ILE A 179 7.13 -15.89 -4.50
CA ILE A 179 8.50 -15.73 -3.99
C ILE A 179 9.31 -17.02 -4.08
N ARG A 180 8.71 -18.17 -3.81
CA ARG A 180 9.39 -19.47 -3.98
C ARG A 180 9.98 -19.67 -5.37
N LYS A 181 9.32 -19.13 -6.40
CA LYS A 181 9.75 -19.23 -7.79
C LYS A 181 10.74 -18.13 -8.19
N VAL A 182 10.55 -16.92 -7.67
CA VAL A 182 11.25 -15.71 -8.09
C VAL A 182 12.53 -15.51 -7.29
N HIS A 183 12.45 -15.68 -5.96
CA HIS A 183 13.57 -15.42 -5.06
C HIS A 183 13.64 -16.47 -3.93
N PRO A 184 14.20 -17.68 -4.22
CA PRO A 184 14.26 -18.78 -3.23
C PRO A 184 14.93 -18.41 -1.90
N GLY A 185 15.87 -17.43 -1.91
CA GLY A 185 16.56 -16.98 -0.69
C GLY A 185 15.61 -16.31 0.31
N VAL A 186 14.71 -15.43 -0.16
CA VAL A 186 13.68 -14.82 0.71
C VAL A 186 12.67 -15.86 1.19
N TYR A 187 12.29 -16.80 0.31
CA TYR A 187 11.42 -17.90 0.69
C TYR A 187 12.05 -18.77 1.79
N LYS A 188 13.35 -19.04 1.70
CA LYS A 188 14.08 -19.80 2.72
C LYS A 188 14.10 -19.09 4.08
N LEU A 189 14.26 -17.77 4.12
CA LEU A 189 14.18 -17.01 5.38
C LEU A 189 12.80 -17.11 6.02
N TYR A 190 11.74 -17.11 5.21
CA TYR A 190 10.39 -17.37 5.72
C TYR A 190 10.26 -18.81 6.29
N GLU A 191 10.78 -19.84 5.59
CA GLU A 191 10.79 -21.21 6.09
C GLU A 191 11.57 -21.34 7.41
N GLU A 192 12.75 -20.70 7.51
CA GLU A 192 13.54 -20.67 8.75
C GLU A 192 12.75 -20.06 9.92
N LEU A 193 12.02 -18.97 9.67
CA LEU A 193 11.21 -18.33 10.71
C LEU A 193 10.11 -19.24 11.24
N ILE A 194 9.44 -20.03 10.39
CA ILE A 194 8.26 -20.83 10.77
C ILE A 194 8.58 -22.27 11.16
N ALA A 195 9.66 -22.87 10.65
CA ALA A 195 9.89 -24.32 10.72
C ALA A 195 11.28 -24.74 11.24
N SER A 196 12.17 -23.79 11.55
CA SER A 196 13.49 -24.12 12.11
C SER A 196 13.39 -24.72 13.52
N PRO A 197 14.32 -25.61 13.92
CA PRO A 197 14.33 -26.23 15.25
C PRO A 197 14.76 -25.29 16.39
N GLU A 198 15.31 -24.10 16.07
CA GLU A 198 15.75 -23.11 17.05
C GLU A 198 14.57 -22.54 17.85
N THR A 199 14.89 -21.86 18.96
CA THR A 199 13.88 -21.13 19.73
C THR A 199 13.25 -20.02 18.89
N ILE A 200 12.03 -19.61 19.22
CA ILE A 200 11.35 -18.51 18.52
C ILE A 200 12.21 -17.24 18.54
N GLU A 201 12.83 -16.94 19.68
CA GLU A 201 13.70 -15.79 19.85
C GLU A 201 14.88 -15.81 18.86
N GLN A 202 15.63 -16.93 18.80
CA GLN A 202 16.74 -17.11 17.87
C GLN A 202 16.32 -17.00 16.40
N ARG A 203 15.17 -17.56 16.05
CA ARG A 203 14.61 -17.42 14.68
C ARG A 203 14.28 -15.97 14.33
N VAL A 204 13.67 -15.25 15.27
CA VAL A 204 13.35 -13.81 15.10
C VAL A 204 14.63 -13.01 14.92
N GLU A 205 15.64 -13.20 15.76
CA GLU A 205 16.94 -12.51 15.67
C GLU A 205 17.62 -12.77 14.32
N LEU A 206 17.70 -14.04 13.90
CA LEU A 206 18.32 -14.42 12.64
C LEU A 206 17.64 -13.75 11.44
N VAL A 207 16.31 -13.85 11.36
CA VAL A 207 15.56 -13.28 10.23
C VAL A 207 15.60 -11.76 10.27
N MET A 208 15.56 -11.15 11.44
CA MET A 208 15.65 -9.69 11.61
C MET A 208 17.01 -9.18 11.09
N LEU A 209 18.13 -9.82 11.43
CA LEU A 209 19.46 -9.47 10.91
C LEU A 209 19.55 -9.61 9.39
N ALA A 210 19.01 -10.70 8.83
CA ALA A 210 18.97 -10.90 7.38
C ALA A 210 18.14 -9.85 6.67
N CYS A 211 16.98 -9.48 7.23
CA CYS A 211 16.12 -8.42 6.76
C CYS A 211 16.84 -7.07 6.75
N GLU A 212 17.46 -6.69 7.85
CA GLU A 212 18.20 -5.43 7.96
C GLU A 212 19.26 -5.28 6.88
N PHE A 213 20.10 -6.28 6.73
CA PHE A 213 21.18 -6.23 5.75
C PHE A 213 20.67 -6.10 4.32
N SER A 214 19.69 -6.93 3.96
CA SER A 214 19.23 -7.04 2.57
C SER A 214 18.38 -5.85 2.15
N VAL A 215 17.44 -5.42 2.99
CA VAL A 215 16.52 -4.32 2.63
C VAL A 215 17.19 -2.97 2.77
N MET A 216 18.04 -2.78 3.80
CA MET A 216 18.78 -1.53 3.95
C MET A 216 19.75 -1.28 2.80
N SER A 217 20.33 -2.32 2.20
CA SER A 217 21.17 -2.19 0.99
C SER A 217 20.39 -1.66 -0.22
N LYS A 218 19.05 -1.84 -0.25
CA LYS A 218 18.16 -1.41 -1.33
C LYS A 218 17.40 -0.11 -1.03
N MET A 219 17.69 0.53 0.11
CA MET A 219 16.96 1.73 0.59
C MET A 219 16.80 2.80 -0.49
N LYS A 220 17.89 3.16 -1.19
CA LYS A 220 17.85 4.17 -2.24
C LYS A 220 16.89 3.79 -3.39
N ILE A 221 16.84 2.51 -3.76
CA ILE A 221 15.97 2.02 -4.82
C ILE A 221 14.51 2.00 -4.36
N CYS A 222 14.25 1.59 -3.11
CA CYS A 222 12.92 1.57 -2.53
C CYS A 222 12.35 2.98 -2.35
N CYS A 223 13.19 3.94 -1.95
CA CYS A 223 12.80 5.32 -1.71
C CYS A 223 12.95 6.22 -2.95
N LYS A 224 13.23 5.66 -4.14
CA LYS A 224 13.45 6.45 -5.35
C LYS A 224 12.31 7.44 -5.62
N TYR A 225 11.06 7.04 -5.41
CA TYR A 225 9.91 7.90 -5.64
C TYR A 225 9.91 9.14 -4.72
N LEU A 226 10.22 8.98 -3.43
CA LEU A 226 10.38 10.09 -2.49
C LEU A 226 11.57 10.99 -2.89
N LEU A 227 12.72 10.39 -3.21
CA LEU A 227 13.90 11.14 -3.62
C LEU A 227 13.67 11.94 -4.91
N ASP A 228 12.86 11.42 -5.83
CA ASP A 228 12.50 12.13 -7.06
C ASP A 228 11.56 13.31 -6.77
N ILE A 229 10.62 13.19 -5.85
CA ILE A 229 9.78 14.32 -5.38
C ILE A 229 10.65 15.40 -4.70
N MET A 230 11.59 14.99 -3.87
CA MET A 230 12.46 15.96 -3.18
C MET A 230 13.35 16.77 -4.12
N LYS A 231 13.49 16.37 -5.39
CA LYS A 231 14.17 17.16 -6.44
C LYS A 231 13.31 18.30 -7.03
N GLU A 232 12.02 18.36 -6.69
CA GLU A 232 11.09 19.35 -7.24
C GLU A 232 11.40 20.78 -6.75
N LYS A 233 12.12 20.92 -5.62
CA LYS A 233 12.63 22.20 -5.14
C LYS A 233 14.07 22.06 -4.59
N GLU A 234 14.84 23.14 -4.63
CA GLU A 234 16.20 23.21 -4.09
C GLU A 234 16.22 23.51 -2.59
N GLU A 235 15.17 24.18 -2.08
CA GLU A 235 15.02 24.49 -0.66
C GLU A 235 14.82 23.21 0.16
N PRO A 236 15.25 23.21 1.45
CA PRO A 236 15.00 22.09 2.32
C PRO A 236 13.50 21.77 2.47
N TRP A 237 13.18 20.50 2.71
CA TRP A 237 11.84 20.00 2.95
C TRP A 237 11.59 19.78 4.43
N SER A 238 10.51 20.33 4.97
CA SER A 238 10.02 19.95 6.28
C SER A 238 9.27 18.61 6.23
N ILE A 239 9.16 17.91 7.36
CA ILE A 239 8.33 16.70 7.45
C ILE A 239 6.87 17.01 7.13
N SER A 240 6.36 18.15 7.59
CA SER A 240 4.98 18.58 7.33
C SER A 240 4.70 18.79 5.84
N GLU A 241 5.61 19.39 5.10
CA GLU A 241 5.47 19.53 3.65
C GLU A 241 5.44 18.18 2.93
N LEU A 242 6.33 17.25 3.33
CA LEU A 242 6.34 15.91 2.75
C LEU A 242 5.05 15.13 3.07
N GLN A 243 4.52 15.23 4.30
CA GLN A 243 3.27 14.59 4.71
C GLN A 243 2.06 15.15 3.94
N GLN A 244 2.06 16.45 3.64
CA GLN A 244 0.97 17.13 2.93
C GLN A 244 1.13 17.05 1.40
N HIS A 245 2.26 16.53 0.90
CA HIS A 245 2.49 16.45 -0.53
C HIS A 245 1.46 15.55 -1.22
N PRO A 246 0.76 16.04 -2.27
CA PRO A 246 -0.36 15.31 -2.89
C PRO A 246 -0.01 13.90 -3.37
N GLN A 247 1.23 13.67 -3.76
CA GLN A 247 1.70 12.38 -4.26
C GLN A 247 2.21 11.44 -3.16
N LEU A 248 2.42 11.91 -1.93
CA LEU A 248 2.93 11.11 -0.80
C LEU A 248 1.85 10.79 0.23
N HIS A 249 0.92 11.70 0.45
CA HIS A 249 -0.09 11.65 1.51
C HIS A 249 -0.88 10.32 1.60
N TYR A 250 -1.07 9.63 0.48
CA TYR A 250 -1.80 8.36 0.43
C TYR A 250 -0.90 7.13 0.33
N ILE A 251 0.43 7.32 0.20
CA ILE A 251 1.37 6.24 -0.07
C ILE A 251 2.11 5.83 1.19
N VAL A 252 2.38 6.79 2.08
CA VAL A 252 3.20 6.60 3.27
C VAL A 252 2.45 7.10 4.49
N ASP A 253 2.11 6.18 5.41
CA ASP A 253 1.41 6.52 6.65
C ASP A 253 2.33 7.31 7.59
N ASP A 254 3.60 6.90 7.75
CA ASP A 254 4.63 7.63 8.50
C ASP A 254 5.89 7.83 7.66
N ILE A 255 6.01 9.02 7.07
CA ILE A 255 7.19 9.40 6.30
C ILE A 255 8.41 9.70 7.18
N THR A 256 8.19 10.01 8.46
CA THR A 256 9.25 10.40 9.39
C THR A 256 10.30 9.30 9.51
N LEU A 257 9.86 8.06 9.71
CA LEU A 257 10.75 6.91 9.83
C LEU A 257 11.57 6.68 8.55
N VAL A 258 10.94 6.85 7.38
CA VAL A 258 11.62 6.72 6.09
C VAL A 258 12.69 7.79 5.93
N VAL A 259 12.37 9.06 6.23
CA VAL A 259 13.31 10.18 6.15
C VAL A 259 14.49 9.98 7.12
N GLN A 260 14.22 9.62 8.38
CA GLN A 260 15.28 9.32 9.35
C GLN A 260 16.21 8.20 8.88
N LYS A 261 15.67 7.16 8.25
CA LYS A 261 16.47 6.08 7.69
C LYS A 261 17.31 6.53 6.50
N LEU A 262 16.79 7.40 5.65
CA LEU A 262 17.54 7.99 4.53
C LEU A 262 18.68 8.89 5.03
N VAL A 263 18.49 9.63 6.14
CA VAL A 263 19.56 10.39 6.80
C VAL A 263 20.65 9.46 7.34
N GLN A 264 20.27 8.40 8.07
CA GLN A 264 21.21 7.40 8.57
C GLN A 264 21.98 6.70 7.44
N GLY A 265 21.35 6.50 6.29
CA GLY A 265 21.95 5.95 5.07
C GLY A 265 22.72 6.96 4.23
N HIS A 266 22.89 8.21 4.69
CA HIS A 266 23.56 9.29 3.98
C HIS A 266 22.95 9.65 2.61
N HIS A 267 21.67 9.35 2.39
CA HIS A 267 20.93 9.75 1.20
C HIS A 267 20.28 11.12 1.34
N LEU A 268 19.99 11.52 2.58
CA LEU A 268 19.54 12.86 2.97
C LEU A 268 20.47 13.45 4.01
N LYS A 269 20.45 14.79 4.12
CA LYS A 269 21.09 15.57 5.19
C LYS A 269 20.06 16.39 5.93
N GLU A 270 20.21 16.47 7.25
CA GLU A 270 19.46 17.40 8.08
C GLU A 270 20.09 18.79 8.03
N VAL A 271 19.24 19.81 7.89
CA VAL A 271 19.62 21.22 7.89
C VAL A 271 18.77 21.93 8.94
N GLY A 272 19.44 22.65 9.85
CA GLY A 272 18.74 23.47 10.84
C GLY A 272 18.27 24.79 10.22
N VAL A 273 16.97 25.07 10.29
CA VAL A 273 16.34 26.31 9.83
C VAL A 273 15.71 27.00 11.04
N LEU A 274 15.80 28.32 11.13
CA LEU A 274 15.12 29.06 12.21
C LEU A 274 13.61 28.89 12.06
N ALA A 275 12.95 28.40 13.12
CA ALA A 275 11.51 28.20 13.11
C ALA A 275 10.77 29.53 12.98
N LYS A 276 9.88 29.62 11.98
CA LYS A 276 9.18 30.87 11.59
C LYS A 276 8.26 31.44 12.66
N GLU A 277 7.83 30.64 13.64
CA GLU A 277 6.81 31.01 14.64
C GLU A 277 7.31 30.96 16.08
N ALA A 278 8.58 30.64 16.33
CA ALA A 278 9.12 30.50 17.69
C ALA A 278 9.92 31.73 18.12
N GLN A 279 9.84 32.06 19.42
CA GLN A 279 10.76 32.99 20.07
C GLN A 279 12.19 32.43 19.99
N ASP A 280 13.17 33.30 19.87
CA ASP A 280 14.61 33.08 19.65
C ASP A 280 15.15 31.72 20.12
N ASN A 281 15.88 31.04 19.22
CA ASN A 281 16.65 29.79 19.39
C ASN A 281 15.92 28.45 19.15
N VAL A 282 14.75 28.40 18.55
CA VAL A 282 14.16 27.13 18.10
C VAL A 282 14.60 26.86 16.66
N ILE A 283 15.30 25.76 16.45
CA ILE A 283 15.73 25.29 15.14
C ILE A 283 14.81 24.15 14.72
N GLU A 284 14.15 24.33 13.59
CA GLU A 284 13.41 23.24 12.92
C GLU A 284 14.39 22.44 12.05
N LEU A 285 14.29 21.12 12.08
CA LEU A 285 15.09 20.25 11.21
C LEU A 285 14.35 20.04 9.90
N GLU A 286 14.98 20.42 8.83
CA GLU A 286 14.53 20.18 7.46
C GLU A 286 15.54 19.31 6.71
N TYR A 287 15.15 18.79 5.54
CA TYR A 287 15.88 17.72 4.87
C TYR A 287 16.19 18.11 3.43
N VAL A 288 17.43 17.81 3.01
CA VAL A 288 17.90 18.00 1.63
C VAL A 288 18.55 16.72 1.11
N LEU A 289 18.58 16.57 -0.21
CA LEU A 289 19.30 15.46 -0.85
C LEU A 289 20.80 15.55 -0.54
N SER A 290 21.40 14.41 -0.20
CA SER A 290 22.87 14.31 -0.16
C SER A 290 23.43 14.27 -1.57
N ASN A 291 24.41 15.11 -1.86
CA ASN A 291 25.12 15.12 -3.15
C ASN A 291 25.93 13.82 -3.33
#